data_490642a9269ca79951b6d8b8cbdeff5a
#
_entry.id   490642a9269ca79951b6d8b8cbdeff5a
#
_cell.length_a   1.000
_cell.length_b   1.000
_cell.length_c   1.000
_cell.angle_alpha   90.00
_cell.angle_beta   90.00
_cell.angle_gamma   90.00
#
_symmetry.space_group_name_H-M   'P 1'
#
loop_
_entity.id
_entity.type
_entity.pdbx_description
1 polymer ?
#
loop_
_entity_poly.entity_id
_entity_poly.type
_entity_poly.pdbx_seq_one_letter_code
_entity_poly.pdbx_strand_id
1 'polypeptide(L)'
;MDGLLISLVSIGVTILFVLGVPIFLVIGFWVVGVSLVIDFTLANIGVTLFEGLNFFGLLALPLFILTGDLINNAGIAKRLSDFAYSVLGWMRGGLAMASLGACGLFAAISGSNSATTATIGSIMYPEMRENGYDKNFAAATIAAGGTVGIIIPPSIIFIVYGFLMNLSISDLFIGGLLPGMLMVVGMQFACWYIARKNGWGHLIRFDIRRVARTALGAWLGFFAILLVIWGIYSGKFSPTEAAGVTAGFCLCVGLIMYPLNKMLGEVKENEGEGKQVVRALLVRGFTVGELPRLIMRSGQITGLLAPLIAISVVMQQILSLLGANEFVTTALGNLGGYYPILFACMLI
;
A
#
# COMPACT_ATOMS: atom_id res chain seq x y z
N MET A 1 -2.31 28.74 33.49
CA MET A 1 -1.48 29.49 32.55
C MET A 1 -1.01 28.55 31.41
N ASP A 2 -0.69 27.32 31.73
CA ASP A 2 -0.15 26.32 30.78
C ASP A 2 -1.15 25.93 29.68
N GLY A 3 -2.44 25.79 29.99
CA GLY A 3 -3.45 25.48 28.99
C GLY A 3 -3.63 26.58 27.93
N LEU A 4 -3.47 27.84 28.28
CA LEU A 4 -3.54 28.95 27.33
C LEU A 4 -2.29 28.98 26.44
N LEU A 5 -1.11 28.67 26.99
CA LEU A 5 0.13 28.58 26.22
C LEU A 5 0.09 27.40 25.24
N ILE A 6 -0.39 26.24 25.68
CA ILE A 6 -0.58 25.07 24.82
C ILE A 6 -1.55 25.36 23.67
N SER A 7 -2.65 26.10 23.97
CA SER A 7 -3.61 26.49 22.94
C SER A 7 -2.98 27.46 21.93
N LEU A 8 -2.17 28.41 22.38
CA LEU A 8 -1.45 29.35 21.49
C LEU A 8 -0.45 28.60 20.58
N VAL A 9 0.32 27.67 21.13
CA VAL A 9 1.24 26.85 20.37
C VAL A 9 0.46 26.03 19.32
N SER A 10 -0.66 25.41 19.70
CA SER A 10 -1.48 24.61 18.79
C SER A 10 -2.08 25.45 17.66
N ILE A 11 -2.54 26.65 17.94
CA ILE A 11 -3.04 27.62 16.94
C ILE A 11 -1.89 28.02 16.00
N GLY A 12 -0.72 28.39 16.54
CA GLY A 12 0.43 28.78 15.74
C GLY A 12 0.89 27.68 14.79
N VAL A 13 0.93 26.43 15.27
CA VAL A 13 1.29 25.26 14.46
C VAL A 13 0.22 24.94 13.41
N THR A 14 -1.06 25.13 13.73
CA THR A 14 -2.15 25.00 12.75
C THR A 14 -2.02 26.03 11.62
N ILE A 15 -1.61 27.25 11.94
CA ILE A 15 -1.33 28.29 10.93
C ILE A 15 -0.17 27.83 10.02
N LEU A 16 0.91 27.30 10.59
CA LEU A 16 2.04 26.78 9.81
C LEU A 16 1.60 25.65 8.86
N PHE A 17 0.71 24.77 9.32
CA PHE A 17 0.14 23.72 8.49
C PHE A 17 -0.65 24.29 7.30
N VAL A 18 -1.50 25.29 7.53
CA VAL A 18 -2.28 25.97 6.47
C VAL A 18 -1.37 26.71 5.49
N LEU A 19 -0.22 27.23 5.96
CA LEU A 19 0.81 27.86 5.11
C LEU A 19 1.62 26.85 4.26
N GLY A 20 1.35 25.54 4.40
CA GLY A 20 1.99 24.50 3.58
C GLY A 20 3.35 24.03 4.11
N VAL A 21 3.67 24.25 5.37
CA VAL A 21 4.88 23.71 6.00
C VAL A 21 4.76 22.17 6.05
N PRO A 22 5.83 21.42 5.73
CA PRO A 22 5.82 19.95 5.79
C PRO A 22 5.34 19.42 7.14
N ILE A 23 4.43 18.44 7.12
CA ILE A 23 3.71 17.95 8.30
C ILE A 23 4.64 17.47 9.43
N PHE A 24 5.79 16.86 9.12
CA PHE A 24 6.75 16.43 10.13
C PHE A 24 7.35 17.62 10.91
N LEU A 25 7.58 18.78 10.25
CA LEU A 25 8.03 20.00 10.91
C LEU A 25 6.91 20.61 11.74
N VAL A 26 5.68 20.59 11.25
CA VAL A 26 4.49 21.08 11.96
C VAL A 26 4.34 20.32 13.28
N ILE A 27 4.38 18.99 13.25
CA ILE A 27 4.33 18.15 14.45
C ILE A 27 5.56 18.41 15.33
N GLY A 28 6.75 18.57 14.74
CA GLY A 28 7.98 18.87 15.46
C GLY A 28 7.93 20.18 16.22
N PHE A 29 7.45 21.24 15.61
CA PHE A 29 7.25 22.54 16.28
C PHE A 29 6.22 22.45 17.40
N TRP A 30 5.15 21.65 17.21
CA TRP A 30 4.18 21.41 18.28
C TRP A 30 4.83 20.68 19.46
N VAL A 31 5.54 19.59 19.20
CA VAL A 31 6.25 18.79 20.21
C VAL A 31 7.22 19.67 21.02
N VAL A 32 8.08 20.42 20.33
CA VAL A 32 9.03 21.31 21.00
C VAL A 32 8.33 22.45 21.77
N GLY A 33 7.34 23.10 21.15
CA GLY A 33 6.61 24.19 21.78
C GLY A 33 5.86 23.74 23.02
N VAL A 34 5.17 22.61 22.99
CA VAL A 34 4.44 22.09 24.16
C VAL A 34 5.41 21.56 25.23
N SER A 35 6.51 20.89 24.83
CA SER A 35 7.50 20.38 25.79
C SER A 35 8.12 21.47 26.64
N LEU A 36 8.32 22.67 26.06
CA LEU A 36 8.82 23.83 26.81
C LEU A 36 7.80 24.41 27.84
N VAL A 37 6.50 24.13 27.60
CA VAL A 37 5.42 24.59 28.51
C VAL A 37 5.24 23.61 29.68
N ILE A 38 5.41 22.30 29.43
CA ILE A 38 5.17 21.25 30.45
C ILE A 38 6.46 20.72 31.09
N ASP A 39 7.58 21.45 30.95
CA ASP A 39 8.91 21.06 31.46
C ASP A 39 9.37 19.65 31.03
N PHE A 40 8.88 19.18 29.85
CA PHE A 40 9.36 17.96 29.25
C PHE A 40 10.73 18.18 28.61
N THR A 41 11.79 17.63 29.18
CA THR A 41 13.16 17.98 28.79
C THR A 41 13.49 17.58 27.35
N LEU A 42 14.26 18.41 26.64
CA LEU A 42 14.74 18.10 25.29
C LEU A 42 15.55 16.80 25.22
N ALA A 43 16.23 16.41 26.34
CA ALA A 43 16.90 15.13 26.44
C ALA A 43 15.91 13.94 26.31
N ASN A 44 14.73 14.04 26.93
CA ASN A 44 13.68 13.04 26.81
C ASN A 44 13.16 12.92 25.38
N ILE A 45 13.02 14.06 24.67
CA ILE A 45 12.65 14.05 23.25
C ILE A 45 13.65 13.22 22.44
N GLY A 46 14.96 13.46 22.63
CA GLY A 46 16.01 12.72 21.90
C GLY A 46 15.99 11.23 22.18
N VAL A 47 15.83 10.83 23.45
CA VAL A 47 15.72 9.41 23.82
C VAL A 47 14.47 8.78 23.21
N THR A 48 13.31 9.41 23.34
CA THR A 48 12.05 8.90 22.80
C THR A 48 12.06 8.80 21.26
N LEU A 49 12.68 9.75 20.56
CA LEU A 49 12.86 9.69 19.11
C LEU A 49 13.68 8.46 18.71
N PHE A 50 14.78 8.18 19.41
CA PHE A 50 15.64 7.04 19.11
C PHE A 50 14.95 5.72 19.44
N GLU A 51 14.34 5.60 20.63
CA GLU A 51 13.61 4.40 21.04
C GLU A 51 12.41 4.13 20.12
N GLY A 52 11.70 5.17 19.71
CA GLY A 52 10.58 5.08 18.76
C GLY A 52 10.97 4.55 17.37
N LEU A 53 12.22 4.76 16.94
CA LEU A 53 12.72 4.18 15.69
C LEU A 53 13.36 2.80 15.89
N ASN A 54 13.83 2.49 17.10
CA ASN A 54 14.52 1.23 17.42
C ASN A 54 13.52 0.10 17.73
N PHE A 55 12.56 -0.11 16.85
CA PHE A 55 11.56 -1.16 16.97
C PHE A 55 11.65 -2.13 15.78
N PHE A 56 11.86 -3.41 16.08
CA PHE A 56 12.05 -4.46 15.08
C PHE A 56 10.89 -4.53 14.05
N GLY A 57 9.66 -4.32 14.50
CA GLY A 57 8.48 -4.31 13.63
C GLY A 57 8.51 -3.26 12.52
N LEU A 58 9.21 -2.13 12.72
CA LEU A 58 9.34 -1.09 11.71
C LEU A 58 10.22 -1.50 10.53
N LEU A 59 11.08 -2.51 10.67
CA LEU A 59 11.86 -3.06 9.56
C LEU A 59 10.97 -3.68 8.47
N ALA A 60 9.72 -4.00 8.79
CA ALA A 60 8.75 -4.44 7.79
C ALA A 60 8.49 -3.36 6.72
N LEU A 61 8.56 -2.06 7.09
CA LEU A 61 8.29 -0.95 6.16
C LEU A 61 9.24 -0.94 4.96
N PRO A 62 10.58 -0.79 5.16
CA PRO A 62 11.52 -0.78 4.05
C PRO A 62 11.49 -2.07 3.22
N LEU A 63 11.23 -3.21 3.87
CA LEU A 63 11.19 -4.50 3.20
C LEU A 63 9.94 -4.66 2.31
N PHE A 64 8.75 -4.24 2.73
CA PHE A 64 7.57 -4.24 1.88
C PHE A 64 7.66 -3.22 0.75
N ILE A 65 8.21 -2.02 1.01
CA ILE A 65 8.45 -1.02 -0.03
C ILE A 65 9.40 -1.59 -1.10
N LEU A 66 10.50 -2.21 -0.66
CA LEU A 66 11.46 -2.85 -1.56
C LEU A 66 10.79 -3.99 -2.35
N THR A 67 9.97 -4.82 -1.71
CA THR A 67 9.22 -5.89 -2.37
C THR A 67 8.34 -5.34 -3.49
N GLY A 68 7.59 -4.27 -3.24
CA GLY A 68 6.77 -3.60 -4.24
C GLY A 68 7.59 -3.09 -5.43
N ASP A 69 8.74 -2.46 -5.18
CA ASP A 69 9.65 -1.98 -6.22
C ASP A 69 10.28 -3.13 -7.02
N LEU A 70 10.69 -4.22 -6.37
CA LEU A 70 11.24 -5.42 -7.03
C LEU A 70 10.21 -6.06 -7.97
N ILE A 71 8.97 -6.23 -7.50
CA ILE A 71 7.86 -6.81 -8.27
C ILE A 71 7.51 -5.94 -9.47
N ASN A 72 7.47 -4.63 -9.29
CA ASN A 72 7.21 -3.69 -10.38
C ASN A 72 8.30 -3.78 -11.46
N ASN A 73 9.57 -3.74 -11.07
CA ASN A 73 10.70 -3.81 -12.01
C ASN A 73 10.82 -5.18 -12.68
N ALA A 74 10.46 -6.26 -12.00
CA ALA A 74 10.39 -7.59 -12.59
C ALA A 74 9.27 -7.73 -13.64
N GLY A 75 8.36 -6.75 -13.78
CA GLY A 75 7.24 -6.78 -14.71
C GLY A 75 6.06 -7.64 -14.24
N ILE A 76 6.03 -8.02 -12.98
CA ILE A 76 4.96 -8.85 -12.38
C ILE A 76 3.65 -8.05 -12.30
N ALA A 77 3.71 -6.72 -12.04
CA ALA A 77 2.54 -5.86 -12.00
C ALA A 77 1.73 -5.91 -13.31
N LYS A 78 2.41 -5.90 -14.47
CA LYS A 78 1.74 -6.06 -15.77
C LYS A 78 1.05 -7.42 -15.89
N ARG A 79 1.69 -8.49 -15.43
CA ARG A 79 1.11 -9.84 -15.46
C ARG A 79 -0.15 -9.97 -14.59
N LEU A 80 -0.16 -9.33 -13.41
CA LEU A 80 -1.35 -9.26 -12.56
C LEU A 80 -2.47 -8.45 -13.23
N SER A 81 -2.13 -7.34 -13.93
CA SER A 81 -3.09 -6.56 -14.71
C SER A 81 -3.67 -7.34 -15.88
N ASP A 82 -2.83 -8.06 -16.64
CA ASP A 82 -3.26 -8.92 -17.76
C ASP A 82 -4.19 -10.05 -17.28
N PHE A 83 -3.89 -10.63 -16.11
CA PHE A 83 -4.76 -11.63 -15.49
C PHE A 83 -6.11 -11.02 -15.10
N ALA A 84 -6.13 -9.89 -14.38
CA ALA A 84 -7.37 -9.22 -13.99
C ALA A 84 -8.22 -8.88 -15.22
N TYR A 85 -7.59 -8.43 -16.31
CA TYR A 85 -8.28 -8.14 -17.57
C TYR A 85 -8.80 -9.40 -18.26
N SER A 86 -8.09 -10.51 -18.22
CA SER A 86 -8.56 -11.78 -18.77
C SER A 86 -9.82 -12.31 -18.07
N VAL A 87 -9.95 -12.03 -16.75
CA VAL A 87 -11.09 -12.45 -15.93
C VAL A 87 -12.29 -11.53 -16.11
N LEU A 88 -12.09 -10.21 -16.22
CA LEU A 88 -13.17 -9.20 -16.18
C LEU A 88 -13.45 -8.56 -17.54
N GLY A 89 -12.58 -8.71 -18.53
CA GLY A 89 -12.65 -8.02 -19.82
C GLY A 89 -13.86 -8.37 -20.69
N TRP A 90 -14.57 -9.47 -20.42
CA TRP A 90 -15.79 -9.87 -21.12
C TRP A 90 -17.03 -9.07 -20.69
N MET A 91 -16.94 -8.34 -19.58
CA MET A 91 -18.01 -7.48 -19.09
C MET A 91 -17.90 -6.07 -19.69
N ARG A 92 -19.03 -5.38 -19.83
CA ARG A 92 -19.01 -3.94 -20.18
C ARG A 92 -18.31 -3.17 -19.07
N GLY A 93 -17.35 -2.32 -19.44
CA GLY A 93 -16.48 -1.68 -18.45
C GLY A 93 -15.39 -2.60 -17.89
N GLY A 94 -15.18 -3.78 -18.48
CA GLY A 94 -14.29 -4.82 -18.02
C GLY A 94 -12.85 -4.35 -17.80
N LEU A 95 -12.34 -3.43 -18.63
CA LEU A 95 -10.98 -2.89 -18.45
C LEU A 95 -10.89 -1.97 -17.22
N ALA A 96 -11.91 -1.16 -16.93
CA ALA A 96 -11.96 -0.34 -15.72
C ALA A 96 -12.08 -1.20 -14.46
N MET A 97 -12.95 -2.23 -14.51
CA MET A 97 -13.06 -3.22 -13.42
C MET A 97 -11.76 -4.00 -13.21
N ALA A 98 -11.09 -4.37 -14.30
CA ALA A 98 -9.80 -5.05 -14.27
C ALA A 98 -8.69 -4.17 -13.67
N SER A 99 -8.72 -2.86 -13.95
CA SER A 99 -7.78 -1.91 -13.33
C SER A 99 -7.92 -1.88 -11.82
N LEU A 100 -9.16 -1.87 -11.29
CA LEU A 100 -9.42 -1.96 -9.85
C LEU A 100 -9.01 -3.32 -9.26
N GLY A 101 -9.28 -4.41 -9.98
CA GLY A 101 -8.82 -5.74 -9.59
C GLY A 101 -7.30 -5.85 -9.56
N ALA A 102 -6.61 -5.28 -10.55
CA ALA A 102 -5.16 -5.20 -10.60
C ALA A 102 -4.60 -4.35 -9.44
N CYS A 103 -5.27 -3.22 -9.10
CA CYS A 103 -4.91 -2.43 -7.92
C CYS A 103 -5.01 -3.29 -6.64
N GLY A 104 -6.10 -4.04 -6.47
CA GLY A 104 -6.27 -4.94 -5.31
C GLY A 104 -5.20 -6.03 -5.23
N LEU A 105 -4.89 -6.68 -6.34
CA LEU A 105 -3.83 -7.70 -6.40
C LEU A 105 -2.44 -7.11 -6.13
N PHE A 106 -2.13 -5.95 -6.71
CA PHE A 106 -0.85 -5.29 -6.48
C PHE A 106 -0.74 -4.70 -5.07
N ALA A 107 -1.86 -4.20 -4.51
CA ALA A 107 -1.96 -3.74 -3.14
C ALA A 107 -1.54 -4.81 -2.13
N ALA A 108 -1.99 -6.06 -2.35
CA ALA A 108 -1.64 -7.22 -1.53
C ALA A 108 -0.13 -7.57 -1.51
N ILE A 109 0.71 -6.78 -2.17
CA ILE A 109 2.17 -6.95 -2.18
C ILE A 109 2.87 -5.64 -1.79
N SER A 110 2.40 -4.50 -2.34
CA SER A 110 3.10 -3.21 -2.20
C SER A 110 2.74 -2.46 -0.91
N GLY A 111 1.54 -2.64 -0.40
CA GLY A 111 1.05 -1.97 0.81
C GLY A 111 0.99 -0.44 0.73
N SER A 112 1.09 0.14 -0.47
CA SER A 112 1.23 1.58 -0.68
C SER A 112 0.25 2.10 -1.72
N ASN A 113 -0.52 3.11 -1.35
CA ASN A 113 -1.44 3.81 -2.26
C ASN A 113 -0.70 4.43 -3.46
N SER A 114 0.33 5.23 -3.19
CA SER A 114 1.08 5.94 -4.24
C SER A 114 1.77 4.95 -5.20
N ALA A 115 2.38 3.88 -4.68
CA ALA A 115 2.99 2.86 -5.51
C ALA A 115 1.95 2.12 -6.37
N THR A 116 0.80 1.77 -5.80
CA THR A 116 -0.29 1.10 -6.52
C THR A 116 -0.84 2.01 -7.63
N THR A 117 -1.15 3.27 -7.32
CA THR A 117 -1.65 4.25 -8.29
C THR A 117 -0.65 4.48 -9.42
N ALA A 118 0.62 4.69 -9.10
CA ALA A 118 1.66 4.96 -10.10
C ALA A 118 1.91 3.74 -11.00
N THR A 119 2.03 2.54 -10.40
CA THR A 119 2.36 1.32 -11.14
C THR A 119 1.20 0.87 -12.02
N ILE A 120 0.03 0.65 -11.43
CA ILE A 120 -1.14 0.19 -12.20
C ILE A 120 -1.64 1.29 -13.13
N GLY A 121 -1.55 2.56 -12.71
CA GLY A 121 -1.90 3.70 -13.55
C GLY A 121 -1.05 3.79 -14.80
N SER A 122 0.26 3.58 -14.72
CA SER A 122 1.16 3.59 -15.88
C SER A 122 0.85 2.48 -16.90
N ILE A 123 0.26 1.37 -16.46
CA ILE A 123 -0.11 0.22 -17.30
C ILE A 123 -1.53 0.38 -17.84
N MET A 124 -2.51 0.62 -16.97
CA MET A 124 -3.93 0.51 -17.31
C MET A 124 -4.52 1.82 -17.85
N TYR A 125 -4.00 2.98 -17.46
CA TYR A 125 -4.52 4.26 -17.94
C TYR A 125 -4.40 4.43 -19.48
N PRO A 126 -3.22 4.18 -20.11
CA PRO A 126 -3.10 4.21 -21.56
C PRO A 126 -4.06 3.22 -22.23
N GLU A 127 -4.12 1.98 -21.74
CA GLU A 127 -5.02 0.96 -22.29
C GLU A 127 -6.50 1.38 -22.20
N MET A 128 -6.92 1.99 -21.09
CA MET A 128 -8.28 2.53 -20.97
C MET A 128 -8.55 3.63 -22.00
N ARG A 129 -7.57 4.53 -22.22
CA ARG A 129 -7.69 5.61 -23.20
C ARG A 129 -7.81 5.09 -24.64
N GLU A 130 -7.00 4.10 -24.99
CA GLU A 130 -7.02 3.43 -26.30
C GLU A 130 -8.35 2.68 -26.53
N ASN A 131 -8.96 2.15 -25.47
CA ASN A 131 -10.25 1.45 -25.51
C ASN A 131 -11.47 2.40 -25.39
N GLY A 132 -11.30 3.72 -25.58
CA GLY A 132 -12.38 4.69 -25.69
C GLY A 132 -12.99 5.15 -24.38
N TYR A 133 -12.34 4.91 -23.23
CA TYR A 133 -12.80 5.47 -21.95
C TYR A 133 -12.50 6.97 -21.86
N ASP A 134 -13.39 7.71 -21.22
CA ASP A 134 -13.15 9.12 -20.90
C ASP A 134 -11.91 9.30 -20.04
N LYS A 135 -11.15 10.38 -20.30
CA LYS A 135 -9.88 10.64 -19.59
C LYS A 135 -10.05 10.83 -18.09
N ASN A 136 -11.12 11.54 -17.69
CA ASN A 136 -11.37 11.84 -16.29
C ASN A 136 -11.84 10.59 -15.55
N PHE A 137 -12.70 9.79 -16.21
CA PHE A 137 -13.14 8.51 -15.65
C PHE A 137 -11.98 7.53 -15.50
N ALA A 138 -11.09 7.40 -16.50
CA ALA A 138 -9.91 6.54 -16.40
C ALA A 138 -8.98 6.98 -15.27
N ALA A 139 -8.69 8.29 -15.16
CA ALA A 139 -7.88 8.82 -14.08
C ALA A 139 -8.52 8.61 -12.71
N ALA A 140 -9.82 8.88 -12.57
CA ALA A 140 -10.56 8.67 -11.33
C ALA A 140 -10.60 7.19 -10.92
N THR A 141 -10.75 6.27 -11.87
CA THR A 141 -10.73 4.81 -11.62
C THR A 141 -9.38 4.39 -11.05
N ILE A 142 -8.27 4.84 -11.62
CA ILE A 142 -6.93 4.53 -11.14
C ILE A 142 -6.68 5.15 -9.75
N ALA A 143 -7.06 6.41 -9.57
CA ALA A 143 -6.92 7.10 -8.28
C ALA A 143 -7.73 6.39 -7.17
N ALA A 144 -8.98 6.02 -7.46
CA ALA A 144 -9.82 5.25 -6.55
C ALA A 144 -9.22 3.86 -6.25
N GLY A 145 -8.72 3.17 -7.30
CA GLY A 145 -8.06 1.88 -7.13
C GLY A 145 -6.81 1.95 -6.23
N GLY A 146 -6.08 3.05 -6.29
CA GLY A 146 -4.93 3.29 -5.42
C GLY A 146 -5.28 3.27 -3.93
N THR A 147 -6.45 3.79 -3.54
CA THR A 147 -6.86 3.84 -2.13
C THR A 147 -6.94 2.45 -1.48
N VAL A 148 -7.14 1.41 -2.27
CA VAL A 148 -7.13 0.02 -1.80
C VAL A 148 -5.73 -0.38 -1.29
N GLY A 149 -4.68 0.25 -1.81
CA GLY A 149 -3.28 -0.04 -1.47
C GLY A 149 -2.91 0.14 -0.01
N ILE A 150 -3.71 0.86 0.76
CA ILE A 150 -3.49 1.09 2.20
C ILE A 150 -4.39 0.23 3.10
N ILE A 151 -5.35 -0.50 2.52
CA ILE A 151 -6.34 -1.28 3.29
C ILE A 151 -6.10 -2.78 3.12
N ILE A 152 -5.82 -3.24 1.88
CA ILE A 152 -5.49 -4.65 1.65
C ILE A 152 -4.11 -4.97 2.21
N PRO A 153 -3.97 -5.98 3.08
CA PRO A 153 -2.68 -6.38 3.65
C PRO A 153 -1.72 -6.97 2.61
N PRO A 154 -0.40 -6.73 2.79
CA PRO A 154 0.23 -5.93 3.83
C PRO A 154 0.04 -4.43 3.61
N SER A 155 -0.14 -3.65 4.66
CA SER A 155 -0.36 -2.21 4.59
C SER A 155 0.69 -1.46 5.43
N ILE A 156 1.39 -0.51 4.80
CA ILE A 156 2.36 0.36 5.46
C ILE A 156 1.70 1.13 6.61
N ILE A 157 0.48 1.63 6.40
CA ILE A 157 -0.27 2.39 7.41
C ILE A 157 -0.63 1.51 8.60
N PHE A 158 -1.05 0.26 8.39
CA PHE A 158 -1.35 -0.65 9.49
C PHE A 158 -0.13 -1.03 10.31
N ILE A 159 1.06 -1.10 9.69
CA ILE A 159 2.31 -1.33 10.42
C ILE A 159 2.61 -0.12 11.33
N VAL A 160 2.53 1.10 10.79
CA VAL A 160 2.77 2.33 11.56
C VAL A 160 1.72 2.50 12.67
N TYR A 161 0.44 2.29 12.33
CA TYR A 161 -0.65 2.40 13.30
C TYR A 161 -0.54 1.35 14.42
N GLY A 162 -0.28 0.09 14.06
CA GLY A 162 -0.10 -0.98 15.03
C GLY A 162 1.08 -0.71 15.96
N PHE A 163 2.18 -0.17 15.43
CA PHE A 163 3.33 0.25 16.22
C PHE A 163 2.97 1.39 17.18
N LEU A 164 2.39 2.48 16.67
CA LEU A 164 2.05 3.66 17.50
C LEU A 164 1.03 3.32 18.60
N MET A 165 0.06 2.47 18.30
CA MET A 165 -1.03 2.11 19.23
C MET A 165 -0.74 0.84 20.05
N ASN A 166 0.45 0.24 19.90
CA ASN A 166 0.81 -1.04 20.54
C ASN A 166 -0.21 -2.16 20.25
N LEU A 167 -0.74 -2.21 19.03
CA LEU A 167 -1.69 -3.22 18.56
C LEU A 167 -0.98 -4.31 17.75
N SER A 168 -1.56 -5.50 17.71
CA SER A 168 -1.07 -6.58 16.85
C SER A 168 -1.22 -6.21 15.38
N ILE A 169 -0.10 -6.07 14.68
CA ILE A 169 -0.08 -5.78 13.23
C ILE A 169 -0.74 -6.92 12.45
N SER A 170 -0.59 -8.16 12.90
CA SER A 170 -1.22 -9.33 12.27
C SER A 170 -2.75 -9.24 12.34
N ASP A 171 -3.31 -8.82 13.48
CA ASP A 171 -4.76 -8.68 13.64
C ASP A 171 -5.31 -7.52 12.80
N LEU A 172 -4.56 -6.42 12.69
CA LEU A 172 -4.91 -5.32 11.79
C LEU A 172 -4.92 -5.78 10.33
N PHE A 173 -3.99 -6.62 9.92
CA PHE A 173 -3.95 -7.19 8.57
C PHE A 173 -5.15 -8.10 8.32
N ILE A 174 -5.52 -8.96 9.28
CA ILE A 174 -6.72 -9.80 9.19
C ILE A 174 -7.96 -8.93 9.07
N GLY A 175 -8.07 -7.90 9.91
CA GLY A 175 -9.19 -6.95 9.90
C GLY A 175 -9.33 -6.14 8.62
N GLY A 176 -8.22 -5.84 7.92
CA GLY A 176 -8.21 -5.05 6.69
C GLY A 176 -8.60 -5.82 5.42
N LEU A 177 -8.48 -7.15 5.42
CA LEU A 177 -8.70 -7.95 4.22
C LEU A 177 -10.14 -7.86 3.71
N LEU A 178 -11.11 -8.10 4.57
CA LEU A 178 -12.54 -8.09 4.19
C LEU A 178 -13.02 -6.70 3.73
N PRO A 179 -12.77 -5.60 4.48
CA PRO A 179 -13.12 -4.25 4.02
C PRO A 179 -12.43 -3.88 2.70
N GLY A 180 -11.16 -4.22 2.53
CA GLY A 180 -10.42 -3.96 1.30
C GLY A 180 -11.03 -4.67 0.10
N MET A 181 -11.41 -5.95 0.24
CA MET A 181 -12.10 -6.70 -0.82
C MET A 181 -13.48 -6.10 -1.12
N LEU A 182 -14.26 -5.72 -0.12
CA LEU A 182 -15.56 -5.07 -0.30
C LEU A 182 -15.42 -3.74 -1.04
N MET A 183 -14.37 -2.94 -0.73
CA MET A 183 -14.09 -1.71 -1.47
C MET A 183 -13.80 -1.98 -2.94
N VAL A 184 -12.95 -2.95 -3.26
CA VAL A 184 -12.66 -3.32 -4.67
C VAL A 184 -13.93 -3.69 -5.40
N VAL A 185 -14.75 -4.58 -4.82
CA VAL A 185 -16.01 -5.04 -5.43
C VAL A 185 -17.00 -3.89 -5.59
N GLY A 186 -17.15 -3.04 -4.56
CA GLY A 186 -18.03 -1.86 -4.64
C GLY A 186 -17.62 -0.89 -5.73
N MET A 187 -16.31 -0.58 -5.84
CA MET A 187 -15.79 0.27 -6.90
C MET A 187 -15.91 -0.38 -8.28
N GLN A 188 -15.70 -1.70 -8.40
CA GLN A 188 -15.92 -2.43 -9.65
C GLN A 188 -17.37 -2.37 -10.09
N PHE A 189 -18.31 -2.50 -9.16
CA PHE A 189 -19.75 -2.34 -9.46
C PHE A 189 -20.06 -0.91 -9.95
N ALA A 190 -19.53 0.11 -9.31
CA ALA A 190 -19.68 1.51 -9.75
C ALA A 190 -19.10 1.72 -11.17
N CYS A 191 -17.90 1.20 -11.45
CA CYS A 191 -17.27 1.28 -12.76
C CYS A 191 -18.08 0.53 -13.83
N TRP A 192 -18.60 -0.65 -13.52
CA TRP A 192 -19.48 -1.38 -14.40
C TRP A 192 -20.75 -0.58 -14.76
N TYR A 193 -21.40 0.01 -13.75
CA TYR A 193 -22.60 0.79 -13.95
C TYR A 193 -22.37 2.03 -14.83
N ILE A 194 -21.32 2.80 -14.53
CA ILE A 194 -20.96 4.02 -15.26
C ILE A 194 -20.54 3.70 -16.69
N ALA A 195 -19.70 2.70 -16.90
CA ALA A 195 -19.23 2.29 -18.22
C ALA A 195 -20.37 1.74 -19.08
N ARG A 196 -21.31 0.99 -18.47
CA ARG A 196 -22.52 0.51 -19.17
C ARG A 196 -23.42 1.65 -19.60
N LYS A 197 -23.61 2.67 -18.75
CA LYS A 197 -24.45 3.85 -19.05
C LYS A 197 -23.87 4.68 -20.21
N ASN A 198 -22.55 4.82 -20.26
CA ASN A 198 -21.86 5.64 -21.27
C ASN A 198 -21.41 4.85 -22.50
N GLY A 199 -21.60 3.54 -22.53
CA GLY A 199 -21.22 2.69 -23.66
C GLY A 199 -19.70 2.51 -23.83
N TRP A 200 -18.88 2.72 -22.78
CA TRP A 200 -17.44 2.64 -22.87
C TRP A 200 -16.91 1.21 -22.78
N GLY A 201 -15.81 0.99 -23.48
CA GLY A 201 -15.04 -0.26 -23.47
C GLY A 201 -15.54 -1.29 -24.48
N HIS A 202 -14.57 -2.01 -25.05
CA HIS A 202 -14.82 -3.11 -25.97
C HIS A 202 -15.00 -4.43 -25.20
N LEU A 203 -15.96 -5.24 -25.63
CA LEU A 203 -16.19 -6.57 -25.07
C LEU A 203 -15.19 -7.57 -25.66
N ILE A 204 -14.45 -8.27 -24.80
CA ILE A 204 -13.65 -9.40 -25.24
C ILE A 204 -14.44 -10.68 -24.98
N ARG A 205 -14.30 -11.69 -25.85
CA ARG A 205 -14.87 -13.00 -25.55
C ARG A 205 -14.18 -13.62 -24.36
N PHE A 206 -14.98 -14.17 -23.43
CA PHE A 206 -14.44 -14.96 -22.33
C PHE A 206 -13.77 -16.23 -22.87
N ASP A 207 -12.51 -16.41 -22.55
CA ASP A 207 -11.73 -17.60 -22.92
C ASP A 207 -10.97 -18.13 -21.69
N ILE A 208 -11.38 -19.29 -21.23
CA ILE A 208 -10.77 -19.95 -20.07
C ILE A 208 -9.30 -20.28 -20.31
N ARG A 209 -8.91 -20.56 -21.56
CA ARG A 209 -7.51 -20.84 -21.91
C ARG A 209 -6.65 -19.57 -21.74
N ARG A 210 -7.22 -18.41 -22.11
CA ARG A 210 -6.58 -17.12 -21.89
C ARG A 210 -6.43 -16.84 -20.39
N VAL A 211 -7.48 -17.07 -19.59
CA VAL A 211 -7.43 -16.91 -18.12
C VAL A 211 -6.36 -17.81 -17.52
N ALA A 212 -6.34 -19.11 -17.88
CA ALA A 212 -5.34 -20.04 -17.38
C ALA A 212 -3.91 -19.62 -17.76
N ARG A 213 -3.69 -19.17 -19.01
CA ARG A 213 -2.38 -18.70 -19.48
C ARG A 213 -1.91 -17.45 -18.74
N THR A 214 -2.79 -16.45 -18.55
CA THR A 214 -2.45 -15.23 -17.81
C THR A 214 -2.26 -15.49 -16.31
N ALA A 215 -3.03 -16.41 -15.72
CA ALA A 215 -2.83 -16.86 -14.34
C ALA A 215 -1.45 -17.52 -14.16
N LEU A 216 -1.07 -18.42 -15.08
CA LEU A 216 0.27 -19.01 -15.11
C LEU A 216 1.34 -17.93 -15.30
N GLY A 217 1.09 -16.91 -16.13
CA GLY A 217 2.00 -15.77 -16.29
C GLY A 217 2.16 -14.92 -15.02
N ALA A 218 1.14 -14.85 -14.18
CA ALA A 218 1.12 -14.08 -12.94
C ALA A 218 1.51 -14.92 -11.69
N TRP A 219 1.92 -16.19 -11.85
CA TRP A 219 2.15 -17.15 -10.75
C TRP A 219 3.11 -16.63 -9.68
N LEU A 220 4.15 -15.88 -10.09
CA LEU A 220 5.11 -15.28 -9.16
C LEU A 220 4.46 -14.22 -8.27
N GLY A 221 3.57 -13.41 -8.84
CA GLY A 221 2.80 -12.43 -8.08
C GLY A 221 1.86 -13.12 -7.09
N PHE A 222 1.13 -14.15 -7.54
CA PHE A 222 0.27 -14.93 -6.66
C PHE A 222 1.04 -15.65 -5.56
N PHE A 223 2.22 -16.18 -5.88
CA PHE A 223 3.07 -16.83 -4.88
C PHE A 223 3.58 -15.83 -3.84
N ALA A 224 3.99 -14.63 -4.26
CA ALA A 224 4.38 -13.56 -3.33
C ALA A 224 3.22 -13.15 -2.42
N ILE A 225 2.01 -12.96 -2.97
CA ILE A 225 0.79 -12.68 -2.18
C ILE A 225 0.53 -13.81 -1.18
N LEU A 226 0.54 -15.06 -1.65
CA LEU A 226 0.28 -16.23 -0.83
C LEU A 226 1.32 -16.35 0.30
N LEU A 227 2.59 -16.10 0.02
CA LEU A 227 3.68 -16.18 0.98
C LEU A 227 3.48 -15.19 2.13
N VAL A 228 3.08 -13.95 1.82
CA VAL A 228 2.79 -12.93 2.85
C VAL A 228 1.53 -13.30 3.64
N ILE A 229 0.42 -13.56 2.93
CA ILE A 229 -0.87 -13.83 3.57
C ILE A 229 -0.80 -15.12 4.41
N TRP A 230 -0.33 -16.22 3.82
CA TRP A 230 -0.21 -17.49 4.52
C TRP A 230 0.79 -17.42 5.67
N GLY A 231 1.94 -16.77 5.47
CA GLY A 231 2.98 -16.64 6.49
C GLY A 231 2.46 -15.95 7.75
N ILE A 232 1.78 -14.82 7.58
CA ILE A 232 1.26 -14.01 8.68
C ILE A 232 0.03 -14.68 9.32
N TYR A 233 -0.95 -15.11 8.51
CA TYR A 233 -2.23 -15.64 9.03
C TYR A 233 -2.11 -17.03 9.65
N SER A 234 -1.09 -17.81 9.24
CA SER A 234 -0.78 -19.08 9.92
C SER A 234 -0.03 -18.89 11.24
N GLY A 235 0.36 -17.67 11.59
CA GLY A 235 1.16 -17.36 12.79
C GLY A 235 2.62 -17.84 12.70
N LYS A 236 3.07 -18.31 11.51
CA LYS A 236 4.45 -18.81 11.34
C LYS A 236 5.47 -17.70 11.17
N PHE A 237 5.06 -16.58 10.61
CA PHE A 237 5.92 -15.41 10.39
C PHE A 237 5.33 -14.18 11.06
N SER A 238 6.18 -13.43 11.73
CA SER A 238 5.88 -12.03 12.05
C SER A 238 5.76 -11.20 10.75
N PRO A 239 5.12 -10.04 10.79
CA PRO A 239 5.05 -9.14 9.61
C PRO A 239 6.43 -8.80 9.03
N THR A 240 7.44 -8.63 9.87
CA THR A 240 8.83 -8.34 9.47
C THR A 240 9.49 -9.52 8.77
N GLU A 241 9.32 -10.73 9.32
CA GLU A 241 9.84 -11.94 8.69
C GLU A 241 9.15 -12.23 7.35
N ALA A 242 7.84 -12.07 7.28
CA ALA A 242 7.09 -12.21 6.03
C ALA A 242 7.58 -11.22 4.97
N ALA A 243 7.84 -9.96 5.36
CA ALA A 243 8.40 -8.93 4.48
C ALA A 243 9.80 -9.32 3.99
N GLY A 244 10.68 -9.78 4.91
CA GLY A 244 12.05 -10.21 4.58
C GLY A 244 12.08 -11.41 3.63
N VAL A 245 11.29 -12.45 3.92
CA VAL A 245 11.20 -13.65 3.08
C VAL A 245 10.65 -13.30 1.70
N THR A 246 9.61 -12.45 1.62
CA THR A 246 9.03 -12.04 0.33
C THR A 246 9.98 -11.16 -0.47
N ALA A 247 10.67 -10.23 0.18
CA ALA A 247 11.70 -9.42 -0.48
C ALA A 247 12.84 -10.29 -1.04
N GLY A 248 13.35 -11.23 -0.22
CA GLY A 248 14.37 -12.19 -0.63
C GLY A 248 13.91 -13.07 -1.81
N PHE A 249 12.68 -13.58 -1.75
CA PHE A 249 12.07 -14.33 -2.85
C PHE A 249 12.02 -13.50 -4.13
N CYS A 250 11.48 -12.28 -4.08
CA CYS A 250 11.36 -11.39 -5.24
C CYS A 250 12.71 -11.01 -5.82
N LEU A 251 13.72 -10.81 -4.96
CA LEU A 251 15.09 -10.53 -5.35
C LEU A 251 15.72 -11.72 -6.07
N CYS A 252 15.64 -12.91 -5.50
CA CYS A 252 16.17 -14.14 -6.11
C CYS A 252 15.50 -14.40 -7.47
N VAL A 253 14.19 -14.34 -7.52
CA VAL A 253 13.44 -14.56 -8.77
C VAL A 253 13.79 -13.51 -9.82
N GLY A 254 13.81 -12.23 -9.45
CA GLY A 254 14.13 -11.15 -10.39
C GLY A 254 15.52 -11.29 -11.01
N LEU A 255 16.52 -11.67 -10.22
CA LEU A 255 17.88 -11.89 -10.66
C LEU A 255 18.04 -13.15 -11.55
N ILE A 256 17.33 -14.24 -11.21
CA ILE A 256 17.40 -15.51 -11.97
C ILE A 256 16.65 -15.38 -13.30
N MET A 257 15.50 -14.71 -13.30
CA MET A 257 14.65 -14.60 -14.50
C MET A 257 15.28 -13.72 -15.59
N TYR A 258 16.09 -12.73 -15.23
CA TYR A 258 16.73 -11.86 -16.20
C TYR A 258 17.66 -12.61 -17.17
N PRO A 259 18.70 -13.32 -16.72
CA PRO A 259 19.56 -14.09 -17.60
C PRO A 259 18.81 -15.20 -18.35
N LEU A 260 17.85 -15.85 -17.70
CA LEU A 260 17.04 -16.90 -18.30
C LEU A 260 16.21 -16.35 -19.48
N ASN A 261 15.61 -15.18 -19.32
CA ASN A 261 14.85 -14.50 -20.37
C ASN A 261 15.78 -14.06 -21.53
N LYS A 262 17.00 -13.62 -21.24
CA LYS A 262 18.00 -13.28 -22.25
C LYS A 262 18.53 -14.49 -23.01
N MET A 263 18.70 -15.64 -22.35
CA MET A 263 19.17 -16.87 -22.97
C MET A 263 18.13 -17.51 -23.89
N LEU A 264 16.85 -17.42 -23.54
CA LEU A 264 15.75 -17.98 -24.34
C LEU A 264 15.40 -17.14 -25.56
N GLY A 265 15.98 -15.95 -25.70
CA GLY A 265 15.86 -15.07 -26.85
C GLY A 265 14.48 -14.49 -27.09
N GLU A 266 14.35 -13.59 -28.06
CA GLU A 266 13.07 -13.14 -28.61
C GLU A 266 12.44 -14.27 -29.43
N VAL A 267 11.60 -15.06 -28.79
CA VAL A 267 10.85 -16.13 -29.46
C VAL A 267 9.84 -15.47 -30.40
N LYS A 268 9.96 -15.75 -31.70
CA LYS A 268 9.03 -15.28 -32.74
C LYS A 268 7.66 -15.90 -32.55
N GLU A 269 6.61 -15.18 -32.93
CA GLU A 269 5.19 -15.50 -32.75
C GLU A 269 4.74 -16.86 -33.32
N ASN A 270 5.56 -17.51 -34.16
CA ASN A 270 5.27 -18.76 -34.86
C ASN A 270 5.78 -20.04 -34.17
N GLU A 271 6.17 -20.00 -32.89
CA GLU A 271 6.69 -21.18 -32.21
C GLU A 271 5.59 -21.93 -31.41
N GLY A 272 5.70 -23.28 -31.37
CA GLY A 272 4.68 -24.17 -30.83
C GLY A 272 4.24 -23.89 -29.38
N GLU A 273 3.04 -24.37 -29.01
CA GLU A 273 2.34 -24.10 -27.75
C GLU A 273 3.22 -24.26 -26.48
N GLY A 274 4.14 -25.20 -26.46
CA GLY A 274 5.02 -25.43 -25.30
C GLY A 274 5.96 -24.25 -25.01
N LYS A 275 6.52 -23.61 -26.05
CA LYS A 275 7.38 -22.43 -25.87
C LYS A 275 6.61 -21.19 -25.46
N GLN A 276 5.34 -21.06 -25.88
CA GLN A 276 4.45 -19.98 -25.43
C GLN A 276 4.13 -20.11 -23.93
N VAL A 277 3.98 -21.32 -23.41
CA VAL A 277 3.78 -21.56 -21.97
C VAL A 277 5.03 -21.22 -21.17
N VAL A 278 6.22 -21.63 -21.65
CA VAL A 278 7.50 -21.27 -20.98
C VAL A 278 7.67 -19.74 -20.94
N ARG A 279 7.36 -19.04 -22.05
CA ARG A 279 7.44 -17.56 -22.08
C ARG A 279 6.40 -16.91 -21.16
N ALA A 280 5.23 -17.50 -20.99
CA ALA A 280 4.24 -17.03 -20.03
C ALA A 280 4.74 -17.13 -18.59
N LEU A 281 5.57 -18.09 -18.26
CA LEU A 281 6.16 -18.28 -16.93
C LEU A 281 7.33 -17.32 -16.65
N LEU A 282 8.01 -16.83 -17.69
CA LEU A 282 9.18 -15.94 -17.55
C LEU A 282 8.73 -14.49 -17.38
N VAL A 283 9.13 -13.85 -16.28
CA VAL A 283 9.00 -12.41 -16.08
C VAL A 283 10.27 -11.68 -16.58
N ARG A 284 10.16 -10.37 -16.82
CA ARG A 284 11.27 -9.57 -17.33
C ARG A 284 12.55 -9.71 -16.50
N GLY A 285 12.41 -9.76 -15.15
CA GLY A 285 13.51 -9.74 -14.22
C GLY A 285 14.23 -8.40 -14.21
N PHE A 286 15.36 -8.31 -13.49
CA PHE A 286 16.23 -7.14 -13.43
C PHE A 286 17.70 -7.54 -13.24
N THR A 287 18.61 -6.64 -13.58
CA THR A 287 20.05 -6.85 -13.47
C THR A 287 20.58 -6.49 -12.09
N VAL A 288 21.72 -7.08 -11.70
CA VAL A 288 22.45 -6.68 -10.49
C VAL A 288 22.76 -5.17 -10.48
N GLY A 289 22.99 -4.57 -11.65
CA GLY A 289 23.25 -3.14 -11.79
C GLY A 289 22.05 -2.24 -11.49
N GLU A 290 20.81 -2.77 -11.52
CA GLU A 290 19.60 -2.02 -11.17
C GLU A 290 19.29 -2.06 -9.65
N LEU A 291 19.85 -3.04 -8.93
CA LEU A 291 19.62 -3.20 -7.49
C LEU A 291 19.94 -1.96 -6.64
N PRO A 292 21.09 -1.28 -6.81
CA PRO A 292 21.39 -0.10 -6.01
C PRO A 292 20.32 0.99 -6.15
N ARG A 293 19.78 1.17 -7.37
CA ARG A 293 18.69 2.13 -7.63
C ARG A 293 17.40 1.74 -6.91
N LEU A 294 17.03 0.45 -6.92
CA LEU A 294 15.83 -0.05 -6.25
C LEU A 294 15.93 0.09 -4.73
N ILE A 295 17.07 -0.32 -4.17
CA ILE A 295 17.34 -0.19 -2.74
C ILE A 295 17.36 1.29 -2.32
N MET A 296 17.99 2.15 -3.10
CA MET A 296 18.05 3.59 -2.80
C MET A 296 16.66 4.22 -2.84
N ARG A 297 15.82 3.87 -3.81
CA ARG A 297 14.44 4.36 -3.89
C ARG A 297 13.61 3.93 -2.68
N SER A 298 13.67 2.65 -2.31
CA SER A 298 12.99 2.14 -1.11
C SER A 298 13.51 2.81 0.16
N GLY A 299 14.83 3.02 0.25
CA GLY A 299 15.46 3.75 1.35
C GLY A 299 15.03 5.21 1.43
N GLN A 300 14.88 5.90 0.30
CA GLN A 300 14.37 7.28 0.26
C GLN A 300 12.93 7.38 0.79
N ILE A 301 12.04 6.48 0.38
CA ILE A 301 10.65 6.46 0.86
C ILE A 301 10.63 6.18 2.36
N THR A 302 11.40 5.21 2.83
CA THR A 302 11.51 4.90 4.28
C THR A 302 12.08 6.08 5.05
N GLY A 303 13.11 6.75 4.51
CA GLY A 303 13.73 7.94 5.10
C GLY A 303 12.80 9.14 5.20
N LEU A 304 11.77 9.23 4.35
CA LEU A 304 10.72 10.25 4.46
C LEU A 304 9.71 9.92 5.58
N LEU A 305 9.46 8.62 5.82
CA LEU A 305 8.49 8.17 6.83
C LEU A 305 9.12 8.12 8.25
N ALA A 306 10.40 7.77 8.36
CA ALA A 306 11.05 7.59 9.66
C ALA A 306 11.00 8.83 10.58
N PRO A 307 11.31 10.06 10.13
CA PRO A 307 11.18 11.27 10.97
C PRO A 307 9.74 11.54 11.40
N LEU A 308 8.77 11.26 10.52
CA LEU A 308 7.35 11.43 10.84
C LEU A 308 6.94 10.46 11.95
N ILE A 309 7.33 9.19 11.86
CA ILE A 309 7.04 8.17 12.86
C ILE A 309 7.69 8.53 14.19
N ALA A 310 8.99 8.86 14.18
CA ALA A 310 9.73 9.23 15.38
C ALA A 310 9.07 10.37 16.15
N ILE A 311 8.73 11.46 15.44
CA ILE A 311 8.14 12.64 16.07
C ILE A 311 6.71 12.36 16.55
N SER A 312 5.96 11.47 15.86
CA SER A 312 4.63 11.04 16.28
C SER A 312 4.64 10.27 17.59
N VAL A 313 5.69 9.47 17.85
CA VAL A 313 5.88 8.76 19.15
C VAL A 313 6.04 9.78 20.28
N VAL A 314 6.87 10.81 20.08
CA VAL A 314 7.04 11.88 21.08
C VAL A 314 5.73 12.64 21.29
N MET A 315 5.02 12.98 20.22
CA MET A 315 3.71 13.64 20.31
C MET A 315 2.72 12.78 21.11
N GLN A 316 2.66 11.47 20.86
CA GLN A 316 1.81 10.52 21.60
C GLN A 316 2.15 10.54 23.11
N GLN A 317 3.43 10.53 23.46
CA GLN A 317 3.87 10.56 24.86
C GLN A 317 3.44 11.89 25.53
N ILE A 318 3.64 13.03 24.87
CA ILE A 318 3.20 14.33 25.37
C ILE A 318 1.68 14.40 25.54
N LEU A 319 0.91 13.91 24.55
CA LEU A 319 -0.55 13.86 24.64
C LEU A 319 -1.02 12.98 25.82
N SER A 320 -0.33 11.87 26.08
CA SER A 320 -0.62 11.01 27.24
C SER A 320 -0.36 11.74 28.55
N LEU A 321 0.74 12.51 28.65
CA LEU A 321 1.06 13.33 29.83
C LEU A 321 0.03 14.47 30.04
N LEU A 322 -0.54 14.99 28.97
CA LEU A 322 -1.60 16.01 29.01
C LEU A 322 -2.99 15.43 29.36
N GLY A 323 -3.11 14.11 29.60
CA GLY A 323 -4.37 13.46 29.95
C GLY A 323 -5.33 13.30 28.77
N ALA A 324 -4.86 13.38 27.51
CA ALA A 324 -5.69 13.24 26.32
C ALA A 324 -6.42 11.87 26.30
N ASN A 325 -5.79 10.81 26.81
CA ASN A 325 -6.39 9.48 26.89
C ASN A 325 -7.63 9.45 27.81
N GLU A 326 -7.55 10.12 28.97
CA GLU A 326 -8.66 10.21 29.91
C GLU A 326 -9.79 11.08 29.36
N PHE A 327 -9.45 12.18 28.67
CA PHE A 327 -10.42 13.04 28.02
C PHE A 327 -11.22 12.28 26.97
N VAL A 328 -10.51 11.55 26.07
CA VAL A 328 -11.15 10.78 24.98
C VAL A 328 -11.99 9.65 25.55
N THR A 329 -11.48 8.89 26.52
CA THR A 329 -12.25 7.78 27.16
C THR A 329 -13.50 8.28 27.87
N THR A 330 -13.42 9.42 28.56
CA THR A 330 -14.58 10.04 29.22
C THR A 330 -15.59 10.57 28.20
N ALA A 331 -15.12 11.26 27.16
CA ALA A 331 -15.98 11.78 26.10
C ALA A 331 -16.72 10.64 25.35
N LEU A 332 -16.01 9.57 25.00
CA LEU A 332 -16.61 8.40 24.36
C LEU A 332 -17.52 7.61 25.32
N GLY A 333 -17.13 7.48 26.59
CA GLY A 333 -17.94 6.80 27.63
C GLY A 333 -19.31 7.45 27.84
N ASN A 334 -19.39 8.77 27.69
CA ASN A 334 -20.62 9.54 27.80
C ASN A 334 -21.61 9.28 26.64
N LEU A 335 -21.16 8.68 25.53
CA LEU A 335 -22.02 8.33 24.39
C LEU A 335 -22.91 7.10 24.67
N GLY A 336 -22.71 6.38 25.77
CA GLY A 336 -23.64 5.41 26.31
C GLY A 336 -23.88 4.18 25.41
N GLY A 337 -22.84 3.40 25.11
CA GLY A 337 -22.98 2.10 24.47
C GLY A 337 -22.05 1.86 23.29
N TYR A 338 -21.92 0.59 22.89
CA TYR A 338 -20.99 0.16 21.84
C TYR A 338 -21.27 0.80 20.47
N TYR A 339 -22.53 0.83 20.04
CA TYR A 339 -22.88 1.34 18.69
C TYR A 339 -22.70 2.87 18.53
N PRO A 340 -23.10 3.73 19.48
CA PRO A 340 -22.79 5.16 19.40
C PRO A 340 -21.31 5.47 19.37
N ILE A 341 -20.51 4.75 20.16
CA ILE A 341 -19.04 4.89 20.16
C ILE A 341 -18.47 4.49 18.79
N LEU A 342 -18.90 3.34 18.26
CA LEU A 342 -18.48 2.87 16.94
C LEU A 342 -18.81 3.89 15.84
N PHE A 343 -20.04 4.44 15.89
CA PHE A 343 -20.49 5.47 14.93
C PHE A 343 -19.68 6.77 15.04
N ALA A 344 -19.38 7.22 16.26
CA ALA A 344 -18.52 8.38 16.49
C ALA A 344 -17.10 8.15 15.93
N CYS A 345 -16.51 6.97 16.16
CA CYS A 345 -15.21 6.61 15.59
C CYS A 345 -15.21 6.51 14.05
N MET A 346 -16.37 6.21 13.43
CA MET A 346 -16.52 6.19 11.98
C MET A 346 -16.67 7.58 11.36
N LEU A 347 -17.09 8.58 12.13
CA LEU A 347 -17.28 9.96 11.69
C LEU A 347 -16.00 10.80 11.80
N ILE A 348 -15.08 10.43 12.68
CA ILE A 348 -13.77 11.07 12.88
C ILE A 348 -12.78 10.51 11.85
#